data_9a9b4e8646f042dfe6f091c4b58c2db3
#
_entry.id   9a9b4e8646f042dfe6f091c4b58c2db3
#
_cell.length_a   1.000
_cell.length_b   1.000
_cell.length_c   1.000
_cell.angle_alpha   90.00
_cell.angle_beta   90.00
_cell.angle_gamma   90.00
#
_symmetry.space_group_name_H-M   'P 1'
#
loop_
_entity.id
_entity.type
_entity.pdbx_description
1 polymer ?
#
loop_
_entity_poly.entity_id
_entity_poly.type
_entity_poly.pdbx_seq_one_letter_code
_entity_poly.pdbx_strand_id
1 'polypeptide(L)'
;MTKAELVDHVAATVQLPKCQTDAVLTQCLQAIRDTVQAGEAVDLRGFGRFQLRHRQPRTGRNPRTGETVQIPAKAVPTFSAGKAFQERVQSNAAPA
;
A
#
# COMPACT_ATOMS: atom_id res chain seq x y z
N MET A 1 1.07 0.33 -14.26
CA MET A 1 2.40 0.98 -14.10
C MET A 1 3.28 0.11 -13.22
N THR A 2 4.50 -0.15 -13.66
CA THR A 2 5.48 -0.89 -12.89
C THR A 2 6.40 0.07 -12.13
N LYS A 3 7.24 -0.48 -11.24
CA LYS A 3 8.24 0.33 -10.54
C LYS A 3 9.19 1.02 -11.54
N ALA A 4 9.61 0.31 -12.59
CA ALA A 4 10.51 0.87 -13.61
C ALA A 4 9.85 2.04 -14.34
N GLU A 5 8.58 1.91 -14.69
CA GLU A 5 7.82 3.00 -15.33
C GLU A 5 7.64 4.19 -14.40
N LEU A 6 7.41 3.92 -13.12
CA LEU A 6 7.29 4.97 -12.11
C LEU A 6 8.62 5.74 -11.96
N VAL A 7 9.75 5.02 -11.94
CA VAL A 7 11.08 5.64 -11.88
C VAL A 7 11.32 6.53 -13.11
N ASP A 8 10.98 6.05 -14.29
CA ASP A 8 11.12 6.83 -15.53
C ASP A 8 10.31 8.11 -15.47
N HIS A 9 9.07 8.01 -15.04
CA HIS A 9 8.17 9.16 -14.92
C HIS A 9 8.69 10.19 -13.91
N VAL A 10 9.08 9.74 -12.72
CA VAL A 10 9.57 10.63 -11.66
C VAL A 10 10.89 11.26 -12.06
N ALA A 11 11.81 10.50 -12.65
CA ALA A 11 13.11 11.01 -13.10
C ALA A 11 12.94 12.15 -14.11
N ALA A 12 12.01 11.99 -15.04
CA ALA A 12 11.70 13.02 -16.03
C ALA A 12 11.11 14.27 -15.36
N THR A 13 10.24 14.09 -14.38
CA THR A 13 9.56 15.20 -13.69
C THR A 13 10.53 16.02 -12.85
N VAL A 14 11.41 15.34 -12.10
CA VAL A 14 12.36 16.00 -11.17
C VAL A 14 13.70 16.30 -11.82
N GLN A 15 13.90 15.86 -13.07
CA GLN A 15 15.13 16.07 -13.85
C GLN A 15 16.36 15.48 -13.15
N LEU A 16 16.21 14.25 -12.63
CA LEU A 16 17.30 13.49 -12.03
C LEU A 16 17.64 12.27 -12.89
N PRO A 17 18.88 11.76 -12.80
CA PRO A 17 19.22 10.49 -13.45
C PRO A 17 18.34 9.36 -12.92
N LYS A 18 18.00 8.41 -13.79
CA LYS A 18 17.16 7.28 -13.43
C LYS A 18 17.75 6.44 -12.29
N CYS A 19 19.07 6.25 -12.27
CA CYS A 19 19.72 5.47 -11.22
C CYS A 19 19.56 6.12 -9.85
N GLN A 20 19.66 7.44 -9.76
CA GLN A 20 19.43 8.16 -8.50
C GLN A 20 17.98 8.11 -8.08
N THR A 21 17.06 8.30 -9.03
CA THR A 21 15.62 8.26 -8.78
C THR A 21 15.22 6.86 -8.30
N ASP A 22 15.75 5.82 -8.92
CA ASP A 22 15.47 4.44 -8.50
C ASP A 22 15.96 4.19 -7.08
N ALA A 23 17.16 4.66 -6.75
CA ALA A 23 17.73 4.50 -5.40
C ALA A 23 16.87 5.21 -4.35
N VAL A 24 16.43 6.44 -4.63
CA VAL A 24 15.58 7.21 -3.72
C VAL A 24 14.23 6.52 -3.54
N LEU A 25 13.59 6.11 -4.62
CA LEU A 25 12.29 5.45 -4.56
C LEU A 25 12.39 4.12 -3.80
N THR A 26 13.44 3.34 -4.05
CA THR A 26 13.67 2.08 -3.36
C THR A 26 13.81 2.30 -1.86
N GLN A 27 14.57 3.32 -1.44
CA GLN A 27 14.74 3.63 -0.03
C GLN A 27 13.46 4.13 0.63
N CYS A 28 12.65 4.89 -0.09
CA CYS A 28 11.34 5.32 0.42
C CYS A 28 10.42 4.13 0.67
N LEU A 29 10.33 3.21 -0.29
CA LEU A 29 9.50 2.02 -0.16
C LEU A 29 10.00 1.10 0.95
N GLN A 30 11.31 0.97 1.09
CA GLN A 30 11.94 0.18 2.14
C GLN A 30 11.62 0.77 3.53
N ALA A 31 11.74 2.08 3.68
CA ALA A 31 11.44 2.78 4.93
C ALA A 31 9.97 2.61 5.33
N ILE A 32 9.05 2.71 4.37
CA ILE A 32 7.62 2.49 4.61
C ILE A 32 7.39 1.05 5.07
N ARG A 33 7.99 0.09 4.38
CA ARG A 33 7.86 -1.33 4.71
C ARG A 33 8.36 -1.64 6.12
N ASP A 34 9.56 -1.14 6.44
CA ASP A 34 10.18 -1.39 7.74
C ASP A 34 9.39 -0.77 8.88
N THR A 35 8.88 0.45 8.68
CA THR A 35 8.08 1.16 9.67
C THR A 35 6.76 0.43 9.95
N VAL A 36 6.07 0.01 8.90
CA VAL A 36 4.81 -0.74 9.03
C VAL A 36 5.07 -2.10 9.67
N GLN A 37 6.16 -2.76 9.31
CA GLN A 37 6.53 -4.05 9.90
C GLN A 37 6.78 -3.93 11.39
N ALA A 38 7.32 -2.81 11.85
CA ALA A 38 7.55 -2.54 13.26
C ALA A 38 6.27 -2.19 14.03
N GLY A 39 5.13 -2.09 13.35
CA GLY A 39 3.84 -1.79 13.96
C GLY A 39 3.47 -0.32 13.97
N GLU A 40 4.27 0.53 13.36
CA GLU A 40 4.00 1.97 13.28
C GLU A 40 3.31 2.31 11.96
N ALA A 41 2.43 3.29 11.98
CA ALA A 41 1.77 3.78 10.79
C ALA A 41 2.65 4.79 10.06
N VAL A 42 2.58 4.80 8.74
CA VAL A 42 3.20 5.81 7.90
C VAL A 42 2.08 6.67 7.31
N ASP A 43 2.02 7.91 7.73
CA ASP A 43 0.98 8.84 7.31
C ASP A 43 1.58 9.83 6.30
N LEU A 44 1.17 9.70 5.04
CA LEU A 44 1.59 10.59 3.97
C LEU A 44 0.48 11.59 3.71
N ARG A 45 0.66 12.79 4.24
CA ARG A 45 -0.34 13.86 4.16
C ARG A 45 -0.72 14.14 2.71
N GLY A 46 -2.01 14.15 2.44
CA GLY A 46 -2.54 14.38 1.10
C GLY A 46 -2.54 13.15 0.20
N PHE A 47 -2.01 12.02 0.68
CA PHE A 47 -1.95 10.78 -0.09
C PHE A 47 -2.70 9.65 0.61
N GLY A 48 -2.25 9.25 1.78
CA GLY A 48 -2.89 8.16 2.51
C GLY A 48 -2.05 7.68 3.67
N ARG A 49 -2.46 6.56 4.23
CA ARG A 49 -1.84 6.02 5.42
C ARG A 49 -1.60 4.52 5.25
N PHE A 50 -0.37 4.09 5.52
CA PHE A 50 0.01 2.68 5.57
C PHE A 50 0.03 2.26 7.02
N GLN A 51 -0.61 1.13 7.34
CA GLN A 51 -0.67 0.61 8.70
C GLN A 51 -0.90 -0.88 8.70
N LEU A 52 -0.64 -1.52 9.83
CA LEU A 52 -1.00 -2.91 10.03
C LEU A 52 -2.44 -2.99 10.52
N ARG A 53 -3.18 -3.93 9.95
CA ARG A 53 -4.49 -4.30 10.45
C ARG A 53 -4.39 -5.71 11.03
N HIS A 54 -4.78 -5.85 12.29
CA HIS A 54 -4.81 -7.14 12.95
C HIS A 54 -6.16 -7.77 12.72
N ARG A 55 -6.14 -8.97 12.16
CA ARG A 55 -7.35 -9.76 11.96
C ARG A 55 -7.48 -10.77 13.07
N GLN A 56 -8.67 -10.82 13.68
CA GLN A 56 -8.97 -11.77 14.73
C GLN A 56 -8.95 -13.20 14.17
N PRO A 57 -8.57 -14.20 15.01
CA PRO A 57 -8.76 -15.59 14.61
C PRO A 57 -10.23 -15.85 14.35
N ARG A 58 -10.51 -16.61 13.33
CA ARG A 58 -11.89 -16.91 12.96
C ARG A 58 -12.00 -18.36 12.49
N THR A 59 -13.22 -18.87 12.51
CA THR A 59 -13.53 -20.18 11.99
C THR A 59 -14.06 -20.03 10.57
N GLY A 60 -13.42 -20.68 9.61
CA GLY A 60 -13.87 -20.75 8.24
C GLY A 60 -14.37 -22.14 7.92
N ARG A 61 -14.99 -22.31 6.77
CA ARG A 61 -15.44 -23.61 6.28
C ARG A 61 -14.82 -23.88 4.92
N ASN A 62 -14.24 -25.05 4.77
CA ASN A 62 -13.71 -25.47 3.48
C ASN A 62 -14.88 -25.77 2.52
N PRO A 63 -15.02 -25.00 1.41
CA PRO A 63 -16.14 -25.21 0.49
C PRO A 63 -16.11 -26.55 -0.23
N ARG A 64 -14.96 -27.23 -0.26
CA ARG A 64 -14.81 -28.53 -0.88
C ARG A 64 -15.33 -29.67 -0.05
N THR A 65 -14.98 -29.68 1.24
CA THR A 65 -15.27 -30.79 2.16
C THR A 65 -16.32 -30.45 3.19
N GLY A 66 -16.62 -29.18 3.36
CA GLY A 66 -17.51 -28.70 4.42
C GLY A 66 -16.87 -28.72 5.81
N GLU A 67 -15.60 -29.06 5.90
CA GLU A 67 -14.89 -29.11 7.17
C GLU A 67 -14.63 -27.71 7.71
N THR A 68 -14.68 -27.60 9.05
CA THR A 68 -14.36 -26.38 9.73
C THR A 68 -12.84 -26.20 9.79
N VAL A 69 -12.37 -25.01 9.39
CA VAL A 69 -10.95 -24.68 9.38
C VAL A 69 -10.72 -23.50 10.32
N GLN A 70 -9.71 -23.61 11.19
CA GLN A 70 -9.28 -22.51 12.05
C GLN A 70 -8.38 -21.56 11.25
N ILE A 71 -8.78 -20.30 11.14
CA ILE A 71 -7.97 -19.26 10.52
C ILE A 71 -7.29 -18.47 11.64
N PRO A 72 -5.95 -18.54 11.77
CA PRO A 72 -5.25 -17.89 12.87
C PRO A 72 -5.29 -16.37 12.75
N ALA A 73 -5.04 -15.68 13.86
CA ALA A 73 -4.88 -14.23 13.87
C ALA A 73 -3.75 -13.84 12.92
N LYS A 74 -3.95 -12.73 12.20
CA LYS A 74 -3.01 -12.31 11.16
C LYS A 74 -2.86 -10.80 11.17
N ALA A 75 -1.63 -10.31 11.03
CA ALA A 75 -1.34 -8.91 10.79
C ALA A 75 -1.16 -8.70 9.30
N VAL A 76 -1.88 -7.75 8.72
CA VAL A 76 -1.86 -7.49 7.29
C VAL A 76 -1.56 -6.01 7.05
N PRO A 77 -0.57 -5.68 6.21
CA PRO A 77 -0.35 -4.29 5.85
C PRO A 77 -1.51 -3.81 4.99
N THR A 78 -2.03 -2.63 5.31
CA THR A 78 -3.13 -2.02 4.56
C THR A 78 -2.81 -0.58 4.23
N PHE A 79 -3.38 -0.13 3.13
CA PHE A 79 -3.30 1.27 2.71
C PHE A 79 -4.70 1.87 2.71
N SER A 80 -4.83 3.01 3.39
CA SER A 80 -6.08 3.77 3.41
C SER A 80 -5.85 5.09 2.69
N ALA A 81 -6.55 5.31 1.58
CA ALA A 81 -6.41 6.55 0.82
C ALA A 81 -6.88 7.74 1.65
N GLY A 82 -6.12 8.82 1.62
CA GLY A 82 -6.50 10.05 2.29
C GLY A 82 -7.64 10.74 1.57
N LYS A 83 -8.27 11.69 2.27
CA LYS A 83 -9.43 12.41 1.75
C LYS A 83 -9.11 13.12 0.43
N ALA A 84 -7.98 13.80 0.36
CA ALA A 84 -7.57 14.51 -0.85
C ALA A 84 -7.37 13.56 -2.03
N PHE A 85 -6.78 12.39 -1.79
CA PHE A 85 -6.61 11.37 -2.82
C PHE A 85 -7.96 10.85 -3.31
N GLN A 86 -8.86 10.54 -2.38
CA GLN A 86 -10.19 10.05 -2.73
C GLN A 86 -10.97 11.08 -3.55
N GLU A 87 -10.89 12.34 -3.18
CA GLU A 87 -11.55 13.43 -3.91
C GLU A 87 -11.01 13.57 -5.33
N ARG A 88 -9.70 13.44 -5.52
CA ARG A 88 -9.09 13.48 -6.85
C ARG A 88 -9.55 12.32 -7.73
N VAL A 89 -9.67 11.14 -7.16
CA VAL A 89 -10.17 9.97 -7.90
C VAL A 89 -11.64 10.17 -8.29
N GLN A 90 -12.46 10.65 -7.38
CA GLN A 90 -13.88 10.93 -7.66
C GLN A 90 -14.06 11.99 -8.74
N SER A 91 -13.23 13.01 -8.72
CA SER A 91 -13.26 14.08 -9.70
C SER A 91 -12.94 13.59 -11.12
N ASN A 92 -12.07 12.57 -11.25
CA ASN A 92 -11.66 11.98 -12.52
C ASN A 92 -12.48 10.75 -12.91
N ALA A 93 -13.20 10.16 -11.96
CA ALA A 93 -14.02 9.00 -12.24
C ALA A 93 -15.25 9.42 -13.07
N ALA A 94 -15.60 8.60 -14.04
CA ALA A 94 -16.81 8.84 -14.78
C ALA A 94 -18.00 8.79 -13.82
N PRO A 95 -18.92 9.74 -13.89
CA PRO A 95 -20.12 9.66 -13.07
C PRO A 95 -20.90 8.41 -13.41
N ALA A 96 -21.28 7.73 -12.39
CA ALA A 96 -22.05 6.50 -12.54
C ALA A 96 -23.43 6.80 -13.15
#